data_e6a685bca1ef7b1d92a461ecd994887c
#
_entry.id   e6a685bca1ef7b1d92a461ecd994887c
#
_cell.length_a   1.000
_cell.length_b   1.000
_cell.length_c   1.000
_cell.angle_alpha   90.00
_cell.angle_beta   90.00
_cell.angle_gamma   90.00
#
_symmetry.space_group_name_H-M   'P 1'
#
loop_
_entity.id
_entity.type
_entity.pdbx_description
1 polymer ?
#
loop_
_entity_poly.entity_id
_entity_poly.type
_entity_poly.pdbx_seq_one_letter_code
_entity_poly.pdbx_strand_id
1 'polypeptide(L)'
;MAEYCHNLGMSRQSAPSLTRQAIVRTALTMVERDGYAAFTMPRLGDELGVRTASLYHHFRDRADILTEIARTIVLETDLPRIAPSAHWTEYFVTLAVNFRRTILRHRNAAPILLQFLPRDVLTPLYETAAQVLDQADELAPSSRILVLDGMDRIGLGSALLEAAASPEADGPFPNASAEAQPTLTAALTQNALDAEQLFVESIRAFLAGVLANQEARGG
;
A
#
# COMPACT_ATOMS: atom_id res chain seq x y z
N MET A 1 -15.41 -45.28 -55.09
CA MET A 1 -16.04 -44.70 -53.91
C MET A 1 -14.95 -44.64 -52.86
N ALA A 2 -14.32 -43.47 -52.68
CA ALA A 2 -13.25 -43.23 -51.75
C ALA A 2 -13.82 -42.39 -50.56
N GLU A 3 -13.82 -42.98 -49.36
CA GLU A 3 -14.21 -42.29 -48.14
C GLU A 3 -13.12 -41.31 -47.69
N TYR A 4 -13.46 -40.04 -47.67
CA TYR A 4 -12.63 -38.97 -47.09
C TYR A 4 -12.84 -38.96 -45.58
N CYS A 5 -11.88 -39.54 -44.83
CA CYS A 5 -11.78 -39.30 -43.41
C CYS A 5 -11.25 -37.90 -43.13
N HIS A 6 -12.15 -37.00 -42.73
CA HIS A 6 -11.80 -35.66 -42.23
C HIS A 6 -11.23 -35.79 -40.83
N ASN A 7 -9.92 -35.70 -40.76
CA ASN A 7 -9.18 -35.62 -39.50
C ASN A 7 -9.31 -34.19 -38.94
N LEU A 8 -10.33 -33.97 -38.10
CA LEU A 8 -10.48 -32.75 -37.30
C LEU A 8 -9.35 -32.69 -36.27
N GLY A 9 -8.26 -32.04 -36.63
CA GLY A 9 -7.21 -31.63 -35.73
C GLY A 9 -7.75 -30.67 -34.68
N MET A 10 -8.18 -31.21 -33.55
CA MET A 10 -8.43 -30.40 -32.34
C MET A 10 -7.08 -29.81 -31.92
N SER A 11 -6.89 -28.55 -32.28
CA SER A 11 -5.82 -27.72 -31.74
C SER A 11 -5.92 -27.78 -30.20
N ARG A 12 -5.01 -28.48 -29.54
CA ARG A 12 -4.81 -28.35 -28.10
C ARG A 12 -4.46 -26.87 -27.87
N GLN A 13 -5.42 -26.11 -27.36
CA GLN A 13 -5.11 -24.82 -26.75
C GLN A 13 -4.03 -25.12 -25.69
N SER A 14 -2.81 -24.68 -25.94
CA SER A 14 -1.74 -24.75 -24.96
C SER A 14 -2.22 -24.03 -23.71
N ALA A 15 -2.25 -24.73 -22.58
CA ALA A 15 -2.52 -24.11 -21.29
C ALA A 15 -1.64 -22.86 -21.16
N PRO A 16 -2.18 -21.72 -20.68
CA PRO A 16 -1.40 -20.50 -20.57
C PRO A 16 -0.13 -20.79 -19.78
N SER A 17 1.02 -20.41 -20.33
CA SER A 17 2.31 -20.68 -19.69
C SER A 17 2.33 -20.03 -18.32
N LEU A 18 2.74 -20.79 -17.28
CA LEU A 18 2.92 -20.27 -15.94
C LEU A 18 3.96 -19.14 -15.95
N THR A 19 3.56 -17.93 -15.63
CA THR A 19 4.46 -16.76 -15.60
C THR A 19 4.58 -16.20 -14.19
N ARG A 20 5.70 -15.52 -13.88
CA ARG A 20 5.86 -14.82 -12.58
C ARG A 20 4.66 -13.93 -12.28
N GLN A 21 4.20 -13.15 -13.26
CA GLN A 21 3.05 -12.23 -13.09
C GLN A 21 1.74 -12.99 -12.80
N ALA A 22 1.48 -14.11 -13.46
CA ALA A 22 0.29 -14.93 -13.18
C ALA A 22 0.34 -15.51 -11.76
N ILE A 23 1.52 -15.99 -11.32
CA ILE A 23 1.73 -16.51 -9.97
C ILE A 23 1.47 -15.42 -8.92
N VAL A 24 2.06 -14.22 -9.08
CA VAL A 24 1.88 -13.11 -8.13
C VAL A 24 0.43 -12.67 -8.05
N ARG A 25 -0.26 -12.55 -9.19
CA ARG A 25 -1.69 -12.17 -9.24
C ARG A 25 -2.57 -13.18 -8.50
N THR A 26 -2.38 -14.48 -8.77
CA THR A 26 -3.12 -15.53 -8.05
C THR A 26 -2.80 -15.52 -6.56
N ALA A 27 -1.53 -15.34 -6.20
CA ALA A 27 -1.11 -15.24 -4.80
C ALA A 27 -1.74 -14.04 -4.09
N LEU A 28 -1.81 -12.86 -4.73
CA LEU A 28 -2.50 -11.68 -4.20
C LEU A 28 -3.99 -11.96 -4.01
N THR A 29 -4.66 -12.50 -5.02
CA THR A 29 -6.10 -12.88 -4.92
C THR A 29 -6.35 -13.86 -3.77
N MET A 30 -5.47 -14.85 -3.56
CA MET A 30 -5.58 -15.77 -2.41
C MET A 30 -5.44 -15.03 -1.07
N VAL A 31 -4.46 -14.12 -0.97
CA VAL A 31 -4.25 -13.34 0.25
C VAL A 31 -5.45 -12.43 0.52
N GLU A 32 -6.01 -11.81 -0.50
CA GLU A 32 -7.21 -10.96 -0.37
C GLU A 32 -8.44 -11.75 0.08
N ARG A 33 -8.62 -12.96 -0.42
CA ARG A 33 -9.73 -13.83 -0.06
C ARG A 33 -9.56 -14.46 1.33
N ASP A 34 -8.41 -15.04 1.62
CA ASP A 34 -8.18 -15.95 2.74
C ASP A 34 -7.31 -15.33 3.85
N GLY A 35 -6.74 -14.14 3.63
CA GLY A 35 -5.79 -13.47 4.51
C GLY A 35 -4.35 -13.97 4.36
N TYR A 36 -3.41 -13.10 4.78
CA TYR A 36 -1.97 -13.36 4.71
C TYR A 36 -1.52 -14.65 5.43
N ALA A 37 -2.12 -14.94 6.60
CA ALA A 37 -1.75 -16.10 7.41
C ALA A 37 -2.05 -17.44 6.71
N ALA A 38 -3.06 -17.46 5.84
CA ALA A 38 -3.47 -18.66 5.11
C ALA A 38 -2.64 -18.93 3.84
N PHE A 39 -1.78 -17.98 3.42
CA PHE A 39 -0.97 -18.13 2.22
C PHE A 39 0.18 -19.11 2.41
N THR A 40 0.19 -20.18 1.61
CA THR A 40 1.28 -21.19 1.57
C THR A 40 1.61 -21.58 0.14
N MET A 41 2.85 -22.02 -0.11
CA MET A 41 3.29 -22.48 -1.43
C MET A 41 2.49 -23.69 -1.97
N PRO A 42 2.14 -24.71 -1.15
CA PRO A 42 1.27 -25.80 -1.62
C PRO A 42 -0.11 -25.29 -2.07
N ARG A 43 -0.79 -24.48 -1.26
CA ARG A 43 -2.10 -23.93 -1.63
C ARG A 43 -2.05 -23.10 -2.91
N LEU A 44 -0.98 -22.33 -3.11
CA LEU A 44 -0.78 -21.58 -4.36
C LEU A 44 -0.60 -22.52 -5.56
N GLY A 45 0.13 -23.64 -5.39
CA GLY A 45 0.27 -24.67 -6.41
C GLY A 45 -1.08 -25.28 -6.78
N ASP A 46 -1.89 -25.62 -5.78
CA ASP A 46 -3.24 -26.17 -5.98
C ASP A 46 -4.15 -25.18 -6.71
N GLU A 47 -4.15 -23.90 -6.32
CA GLU A 47 -4.94 -22.83 -6.95
C GLU A 47 -4.57 -22.63 -8.43
N LEU A 48 -3.27 -22.77 -8.75
CA LEU A 48 -2.75 -22.65 -10.12
C LEU A 48 -2.85 -23.95 -10.94
N GLY A 49 -3.25 -25.07 -10.32
CA GLY A 49 -3.29 -26.38 -10.96
C GLY A 49 -1.91 -26.92 -11.32
N VAL A 50 -0.86 -26.53 -10.57
CA VAL A 50 0.53 -26.96 -10.82
C VAL A 50 1.15 -27.60 -9.57
N ARG A 51 2.20 -28.39 -9.78
CA ARG A 51 2.99 -28.90 -8.64
C ARG A 51 3.73 -27.73 -7.96
N THR A 52 3.81 -27.74 -6.64
CA THR A 52 4.55 -26.73 -5.85
C THR A 52 6.00 -26.58 -6.35
N ALA A 53 6.64 -27.66 -6.80
CA ALA A 53 7.99 -27.62 -7.40
C ALA A 53 8.08 -26.68 -8.61
N SER A 54 7.01 -26.53 -9.39
CA SER A 54 6.97 -25.62 -10.55
C SER A 54 7.07 -24.17 -10.14
N LEU A 55 6.59 -23.80 -8.96
CA LEU A 55 6.69 -22.42 -8.44
C LEU A 55 8.14 -22.03 -8.15
N TYR A 56 8.96 -22.98 -7.69
CA TYR A 56 10.38 -22.76 -7.38
C TYR A 56 11.26 -22.54 -8.61
N HIS A 57 10.76 -22.78 -9.82
CA HIS A 57 11.44 -22.33 -11.06
C HIS A 57 11.28 -20.83 -11.29
N HIS A 58 10.26 -20.20 -10.69
CA HIS A 58 9.96 -18.79 -10.83
C HIS A 58 10.36 -17.94 -9.62
N PHE A 59 10.31 -18.52 -8.43
CA PHE A 59 10.56 -17.85 -7.15
C PHE A 59 11.46 -18.68 -6.26
N ARG A 60 12.37 -18.05 -5.55
CA ARG A 60 13.31 -18.73 -4.65
C ARG A 60 12.58 -19.36 -3.46
N ASP A 61 11.64 -18.63 -2.91
CA ASP A 61 10.89 -19.03 -1.72
C ASP A 61 9.56 -18.25 -1.60
N ARG A 62 8.85 -18.50 -0.51
CA ARG A 62 7.59 -17.79 -0.18
C ARG A 62 7.81 -16.29 -0.01
N ALA A 63 8.94 -15.87 0.57
CA ALA A 63 9.23 -14.47 0.82
C ALA A 63 9.42 -13.69 -0.49
N ASP A 64 10.01 -14.31 -1.51
CA ASP A 64 10.18 -13.73 -2.84
C ASP A 64 8.82 -13.40 -3.49
N ILE A 65 7.81 -14.30 -3.37
CA ILE A 65 6.43 -14.02 -3.84
C ILE A 65 5.79 -12.90 -3.04
N LEU A 66 5.95 -12.89 -1.71
CA LEU A 66 5.37 -11.84 -0.85
C LEU A 66 5.97 -10.47 -1.12
N THR A 67 7.26 -10.41 -1.43
CA THR A 67 7.92 -9.17 -1.86
C THR A 67 7.34 -8.67 -3.20
N GLU A 68 7.05 -9.57 -4.14
CA GLU A 68 6.41 -9.18 -5.40
C GLU A 68 4.94 -8.75 -5.21
N ILE A 69 4.21 -9.34 -4.26
CA ILE A 69 2.88 -8.86 -3.87
C ILE A 69 2.99 -7.43 -3.31
N ALA A 70 3.91 -7.18 -2.36
CA ALA A 70 4.14 -5.85 -1.81
C ALA A 70 4.51 -4.85 -2.91
N ARG A 71 5.37 -5.24 -3.85
CA ARG A 71 5.75 -4.45 -5.02
C ARG A 71 4.52 -4.08 -5.87
N THR A 72 3.67 -5.06 -6.15
CA THR A 72 2.45 -4.85 -6.95
C THR A 72 1.55 -3.82 -6.29
N ILE A 73 1.30 -3.95 -4.98
CA ILE A 73 0.47 -3.02 -4.22
C ILE A 73 1.06 -1.60 -4.23
N VAL A 74 2.36 -1.45 -3.96
CA VAL A 74 3.01 -0.13 -3.95
C VAL A 74 2.91 0.55 -5.33
N LEU A 75 3.14 -0.21 -6.41
CA LEU A 75 3.09 0.32 -7.78
C LEU A 75 1.68 0.66 -8.28
N GLU A 76 0.64 0.21 -7.60
CA GLU A 76 -0.74 0.63 -7.87
C GLU A 76 -1.09 2.02 -7.31
N THR A 77 -0.17 2.64 -6.56
CA THR A 77 -0.40 3.98 -6.01
C THR A 77 -0.32 5.03 -7.12
N ASP A 78 -1.42 5.74 -7.33
CA ASP A 78 -1.45 6.86 -8.27
C ASP A 78 -0.56 8.01 -7.77
N LEU A 79 0.42 8.40 -8.58
CA LEU A 79 1.24 9.57 -8.28
C LEU A 79 0.46 10.86 -8.56
N PRO A 80 0.62 11.91 -7.72
CA PRO A 80 -0.06 13.17 -7.94
C PRO A 80 0.36 13.80 -9.28
N ARG A 81 -0.62 14.37 -9.99
CA ARG A 81 -0.42 15.09 -11.26
C ARG A 81 -0.30 16.60 -11.09
N ILE A 82 -0.08 17.05 -9.86
CA ILE A 82 0.04 18.47 -9.49
C ILE A 82 1.48 18.91 -9.79
N ALA A 83 1.65 20.12 -10.36
CA ALA A 83 2.97 20.69 -10.54
C ALA A 83 3.63 20.93 -9.17
N PRO A 84 4.80 20.35 -8.89
CA PRO A 84 5.37 20.30 -7.54
C PRO A 84 5.75 21.67 -6.99
N SER A 85 6.20 22.58 -7.86
CA SER A 85 6.86 23.84 -7.48
C SER A 85 5.95 24.87 -6.80
N ALA A 86 4.62 24.78 -6.99
CA ALA A 86 3.70 25.79 -6.45
C ALA A 86 2.97 25.29 -5.18
N HIS A 87 2.85 23.99 -4.97
CA HIS A 87 2.02 23.40 -3.93
C HIS A 87 2.57 22.04 -3.44
N TRP A 88 3.83 22.00 -3.04
CA TRP A 88 4.47 20.76 -2.60
C TRP A 88 3.73 20.09 -1.43
N THR A 89 3.14 20.84 -0.51
CA THR A 89 2.34 20.31 0.60
C THR A 89 1.12 19.53 0.10
N GLU A 90 0.37 20.09 -0.87
CA GLU A 90 -0.78 19.39 -1.48
C GLU A 90 -0.35 18.19 -2.33
N TYR A 91 0.84 18.23 -2.94
CA TYR A 91 1.43 17.05 -3.58
C TYR A 91 1.58 15.90 -2.58
N PHE A 92 2.17 16.16 -1.40
CA PHE A 92 2.37 15.14 -0.37
C PHE A 92 1.06 14.69 0.27
N VAL A 93 0.11 15.58 0.52
CA VAL A 93 -1.24 15.22 0.98
C VAL A 93 -1.89 14.26 -0.01
N THR A 94 -1.88 14.60 -1.31
CA THR A 94 -2.49 13.77 -2.36
C THR A 94 -1.79 12.41 -2.46
N LEU A 95 -0.45 12.37 -2.43
CA LEU A 95 0.34 11.15 -2.46
C LEU A 95 -0.02 10.23 -1.28
N ALA A 96 -0.08 10.79 -0.07
CA ALA A 96 -0.41 10.04 1.13
C ALA A 96 -1.85 9.46 1.08
N VAL A 97 -2.82 10.25 0.60
CA VAL A 97 -4.21 9.79 0.42
C VAL A 97 -4.28 8.67 -0.60
N ASN A 98 -3.60 8.80 -1.74
CA ASN A 98 -3.57 7.76 -2.77
C ASN A 98 -2.94 6.47 -2.24
N PHE A 99 -1.83 6.58 -1.53
CA PHE A 99 -1.16 5.43 -0.92
C PHE A 99 -2.05 4.75 0.14
N ARG A 100 -2.65 5.53 1.06
CA ARG A 100 -3.62 5.02 2.03
C ARG A 100 -4.76 4.27 1.34
N ARG A 101 -5.40 4.86 0.32
CA ARG A 101 -6.49 4.25 -0.43
C ARG A 101 -6.05 2.96 -1.11
N THR A 102 -4.82 2.90 -1.63
CA THR A 102 -4.25 1.67 -2.21
C THR A 102 -4.14 0.58 -1.16
N ILE A 103 -3.56 0.85 0.01
CA ILE A 103 -3.45 -0.14 1.09
C ILE A 103 -4.84 -0.60 1.55
N LEU A 104 -5.81 0.30 1.65
CA LEU A 104 -7.17 -0.05 2.08
C LEU A 104 -7.95 -0.87 1.06
N ARG A 105 -7.63 -0.80 -0.24
CA ARG A 105 -8.14 -1.75 -1.24
C ARG A 105 -7.61 -3.16 -1.02
N HIS A 106 -6.40 -3.29 -0.44
CA HIS A 106 -5.70 -4.55 -0.19
C HIS A 106 -5.59 -4.89 1.31
N ARG A 107 -6.65 -4.65 2.09
CA ARG A 107 -6.63 -4.76 3.58
C ARG A 107 -6.01 -6.06 4.09
N ASN A 108 -6.39 -7.20 3.51
CA ASN A 108 -5.89 -8.52 3.91
C ASN A 108 -4.42 -8.78 3.53
N ALA A 109 -3.90 -8.01 2.57
CA ALA A 109 -2.49 -8.04 2.16
C ALA A 109 -1.64 -6.97 2.89
N ALA A 110 -2.25 -6.00 3.58
CA ALA A 110 -1.55 -4.93 4.28
C ALA A 110 -0.42 -5.41 5.22
N PRO A 111 -0.56 -6.52 5.99
CA PRO A 111 0.53 -7.04 6.82
C PRO A 111 1.79 -7.43 6.04
N ILE A 112 1.68 -7.72 4.73
CA ILE A 112 2.82 -8.04 3.86
C ILE A 112 3.73 -6.83 3.71
N LEU A 113 3.16 -5.62 3.63
CA LEU A 113 3.93 -4.39 3.48
C LEU A 113 4.87 -4.11 4.68
N LEU A 114 4.48 -4.53 5.88
CA LEU A 114 5.35 -4.38 7.07
C LEU A 114 6.60 -5.27 7.03
N GLN A 115 6.50 -6.46 6.44
CA GLN A 115 7.53 -7.48 6.49
C GLN A 115 8.36 -7.58 5.21
N PHE A 116 7.74 -7.25 4.07
CA PHE A 116 8.29 -7.48 2.73
C PHE A 116 8.32 -6.20 1.89
N LEU A 117 8.62 -5.06 2.53
CA LEU A 117 8.65 -3.77 1.87
C LEU A 117 9.67 -3.76 0.70
N PRO A 118 9.25 -3.48 -0.55
CA PRO A 118 10.11 -3.56 -1.73
C PRO A 118 11.02 -2.32 -1.83
N ARG A 119 12.13 -2.31 -1.10
CA ARG A 119 13.03 -1.14 -0.99
C ARG A 119 13.58 -0.67 -2.33
N ASP A 120 13.80 -1.58 -3.26
CA ASP A 120 14.27 -1.29 -4.61
C ASP A 120 13.24 -0.51 -5.46
N VAL A 121 11.94 -0.65 -5.16
CA VAL A 121 10.87 0.19 -5.75
C VAL A 121 10.73 1.51 -5.01
N LEU A 122 10.80 1.47 -3.68
CA LEU A 122 10.60 2.67 -2.86
C LEU A 122 11.74 3.68 -3.02
N THR A 123 13.00 3.23 -3.17
CA THR A 123 14.14 4.15 -3.32
C THR A 123 13.98 5.12 -4.48
N PRO A 124 13.61 4.71 -5.72
CA PRO A 124 13.29 5.64 -6.80
C PRO A 124 12.09 6.56 -6.51
N LEU A 125 11.08 6.08 -5.78
CA LEU A 125 9.95 6.91 -5.39
C LEU A 125 10.35 7.99 -4.39
N TYR A 126 11.21 7.65 -3.42
CA TYR A 126 11.78 8.64 -2.49
C TYR A 126 12.67 9.65 -3.20
N GLU A 127 13.43 9.26 -4.22
CA GLU A 127 14.19 10.20 -5.04
C GLU A 127 13.27 11.19 -5.75
N THR A 128 12.18 10.73 -6.35
CA THR A 128 11.18 11.60 -6.97
C THR A 128 10.56 12.56 -5.94
N ALA A 129 10.20 12.06 -4.76
CA ALA A 129 9.65 12.88 -3.68
C ALA A 129 10.69 13.91 -3.17
N ALA A 130 11.96 13.52 -3.05
CA ALA A 130 13.05 14.43 -2.67
C ALA A 130 13.24 15.55 -3.69
N GLN A 131 13.14 15.26 -4.99
CA GLN A 131 13.19 16.26 -6.07
C GLN A 131 12.04 17.27 -5.98
N VAL A 132 10.83 16.84 -5.56
CA VAL A 132 9.72 17.75 -5.26
C VAL A 132 10.08 18.69 -4.11
N LEU A 133 10.67 18.16 -3.02
CA LEU A 133 11.08 18.97 -1.88
C LEU A 133 12.27 19.88 -2.18
N ASP A 134 13.13 19.53 -3.13
CA ASP A 134 14.25 20.36 -3.57
C ASP A 134 13.78 21.63 -4.28
N GLN A 135 12.60 21.60 -4.89
CA GLN A 135 11.96 22.74 -5.58
C GLN A 135 11.09 23.62 -4.64
N ALA A 136 10.96 23.24 -3.36
CA ALA A 136 10.18 23.99 -2.37
C ALA A 136 11.07 25.04 -1.72
N ASP A 137 11.02 26.29 -2.20
CA ASP A 137 11.88 27.41 -1.73
C ASP A 137 11.73 27.69 -0.23
N GLU A 138 10.50 27.50 0.32
CA GLU A 138 10.22 27.74 1.74
C GLU A 138 10.71 26.60 2.65
N LEU A 139 11.11 25.42 2.09
CA LEU A 139 11.55 24.28 2.89
C LEU A 139 13.07 24.23 3.00
N ALA A 140 13.59 24.43 4.21
CA ALA A 140 15.02 24.29 4.48
C ALA A 140 15.56 22.91 4.08
N PRO A 141 16.71 22.81 3.41
CA PRO A 141 17.30 21.51 3.01
C PRO A 141 17.43 20.51 4.15
N SER A 142 17.73 20.97 5.37
CA SER A 142 17.83 20.15 6.59
C SER A 142 16.48 19.53 7.02
N SER A 143 15.35 20.05 6.56
CA SER A 143 14.01 19.57 6.90
C SER A 143 13.47 18.52 5.92
N ARG A 144 14.09 18.35 4.75
CA ARG A 144 13.59 17.43 3.69
C ARG A 144 13.49 15.97 4.13
N ILE A 145 14.52 15.46 4.81
CA ILE A 145 14.48 14.09 5.34
C ILE A 145 13.42 13.94 6.43
N LEU A 146 13.19 14.97 7.26
CA LEU A 146 12.12 14.95 8.25
C LEU A 146 10.74 14.83 7.58
N VAL A 147 10.52 15.54 6.46
CA VAL A 147 9.28 15.41 5.68
C VAL A 147 9.13 14.00 5.14
N LEU A 148 10.15 13.45 4.43
CA LEU A 148 10.07 12.13 3.83
C LEU A 148 9.82 11.03 4.87
N ASP A 149 10.62 10.99 5.95
CA ASP A 149 10.50 9.99 7.02
C ASP A 149 9.18 10.14 7.79
N GLY A 150 8.75 11.37 8.07
CA GLY A 150 7.48 11.64 8.75
C GLY A 150 6.27 11.22 7.90
N MET A 151 6.28 11.56 6.62
CA MET A 151 5.22 11.16 5.68
C MET A 151 5.10 9.64 5.56
N ASP A 152 6.24 8.93 5.50
CA ASP A 152 6.26 7.48 5.44
C ASP A 152 5.66 6.86 6.72
N ARG A 153 6.07 7.33 7.89
CA ARG A 153 5.55 6.86 9.19
C ARG A 153 4.06 7.13 9.36
N ILE A 154 3.61 8.35 9.06
CA ILE A 154 2.20 8.72 9.22
C ILE A 154 1.36 7.99 8.17
N GLY A 155 1.78 7.99 6.90
CA GLY A 155 1.05 7.38 5.79
C GLY A 155 0.91 5.88 5.96
N LEU A 156 2.04 5.17 6.14
CA LEU A 156 2.03 3.72 6.29
C LEU A 156 1.36 3.29 7.61
N GLY A 157 1.72 3.95 8.72
CA GLY A 157 1.17 3.62 10.04
C GLY A 157 -0.34 3.79 10.10
N SER A 158 -0.86 4.91 9.61
CA SER A 158 -2.31 5.16 9.57
C SER A 158 -3.04 4.14 8.69
N ALA A 159 -2.55 3.89 7.47
CA ALA A 159 -3.18 2.95 6.54
C ALA A 159 -3.19 1.52 7.09
N LEU A 160 -2.10 1.08 7.74
CA LEU A 160 -2.00 -0.26 8.31
C LEU A 160 -2.88 -0.44 9.54
N LEU A 161 -2.96 0.57 10.43
CA LEU A 161 -3.85 0.54 11.58
C LEU A 161 -5.31 0.46 11.15
N GLU A 162 -5.68 1.24 10.14
CA GLU A 162 -7.04 1.21 9.61
C GLU A 162 -7.34 -0.08 8.84
N ALA A 163 -6.37 -0.63 8.08
CA ALA A 163 -6.52 -1.93 7.42
C ALA A 163 -6.72 -3.07 8.42
N ALA A 164 -6.07 -2.99 9.60
CA ALA A 164 -6.18 -3.98 10.67
C ALA A 164 -7.46 -3.84 11.49
N ALA A 165 -8.12 -2.68 11.46
CA ALA A 165 -9.40 -2.47 12.16
C ALA A 165 -10.52 -3.32 11.51
N SER A 166 -11.46 -3.79 12.34
CA SER A 166 -12.67 -4.43 11.81
C SER A 166 -13.42 -3.44 10.91
N PRO A 167 -13.94 -3.86 9.75
CA PRO A 167 -14.80 -3.00 8.91
C PRO A 167 -16.04 -2.46 9.64
N GLU A 168 -16.45 -3.14 10.71
CA GLU A 168 -17.60 -2.77 11.56
C GLU A 168 -17.20 -1.85 12.73
N ALA A 169 -15.89 -1.57 12.89
CA ALA A 169 -15.42 -0.73 13.98
C ALA A 169 -15.82 0.73 13.73
N ASP A 170 -16.53 1.30 14.69
CA ASP A 170 -16.94 2.70 14.67
C ASP A 170 -15.77 3.59 15.14
N GLY A 171 -15.03 4.14 14.19
CA GLY A 171 -13.94 5.09 14.41
C GLY A 171 -12.64 4.49 14.97
N PRO A 172 -11.69 5.36 15.35
CA PRO A 172 -10.33 4.96 15.73
C PRO A 172 -10.25 4.27 17.11
N PHE A 173 -11.28 4.40 17.95
CA PHE A 173 -11.33 3.84 19.31
C PHE A 173 -12.66 3.13 19.57
N PRO A 174 -12.94 2.00 18.88
CA PRO A 174 -14.26 1.38 18.87
C PRO A 174 -14.74 0.84 20.23
N ASN A 175 -13.82 0.63 21.18
CA ASN A 175 -14.13 0.13 22.52
C ASN A 175 -14.25 1.24 23.57
N ALA A 176 -14.21 2.51 23.18
CA ALA A 176 -14.36 3.62 24.12
C ALA A 176 -15.82 3.71 24.62
N SER A 177 -15.99 3.85 25.93
CA SER A 177 -17.30 4.05 26.56
C SER A 177 -17.30 5.30 27.42
N ALA A 178 -18.44 5.99 27.49
CA ALA A 178 -18.58 7.19 28.32
C ALA A 178 -18.39 6.93 29.84
N GLU A 179 -18.67 5.71 30.26
CA GLU A 179 -18.50 5.30 31.67
C GLU A 179 -17.02 5.11 32.04
N ALA A 180 -16.26 4.39 31.19
CA ALA A 180 -14.87 4.05 31.49
C ALA A 180 -13.86 5.09 30.95
N GLN A 181 -14.17 5.77 29.83
CA GLN A 181 -13.30 6.76 29.18
C GLN A 181 -14.07 8.05 28.83
N PRO A 182 -14.57 8.81 29.82
CA PRO A 182 -15.43 9.98 29.56
C PRO A 182 -14.76 11.07 28.76
N THR A 183 -13.46 11.35 28.98
CA THR A 183 -12.71 12.37 28.26
C THR A 183 -12.48 11.97 26.79
N LEU A 184 -12.11 10.72 26.56
CA LEU A 184 -11.92 10.20 25.18
C LEU A 184 -13.24 10.22 24.42
N THR A 185 -14.31 9.74 25.02
CA THR A 185 -15.64 9.72 24.41
C THR A 185 -16.14 11.13 24.09
N ALA A 186 -15.92 12.10 24.97
CA ALA A 186 -16.24 13.50 24.71
C ALA A 186 -15.44 14.05 23.51
N ALA A 187 -14.14 13.74 23.41
CA ALA A 187 -13.32 14.15 22.28
C ALA A 187 -13.79 13.50 20.96
N LEU A 188 -14.15 12.21 20.98
CA LEU A 188 -14.71 11.52 19.80
C LEU A 188 -16.03 12.15 19.35
N THR A 189 -16.92 12.49 20.29
CA THR A 189 -18.22 13.15 19.99
C THR A 189 -18.03 14.55 19.40
N GLN A 190 -16.98 15.26 19.80
CA GLN A 190 -16.65 16.59 19.28
C GLN A 190 -15.91 16.54 17.94
N ASN A 191 -15.37 15.39 17.55
CA ASN A 191 -14.71 15.23 16.27
C ASN A 191 -15.75 15.12 15.14
N ALA A 192 -15.76 16.08 14.22
CA ALA A 192 -16.65 16.10 13.06
C ALA A 192 -16.02 15.49 11.79
N LEU A 193 -14.76 15.05 11.87
CA LEU A 193 -14.01 14.55 10.71
C LEU A 193 -14.20 13.04 10.57
N ASP A 194 -14.40 12.57 9.34
CA ASP A 194 -14.30 11.16 9.02
C ASP A 194 -12.84 10.66 9.03
N ALA A 195 -12.62 9.37 8.85
CA ALA A 195 -11.28 8.77 8.95
C ALA A 195 -10.30 9.33 7.89
N GLU A 196 -10.77 9.59 6.66
CA GLU A 196 -9.92 10.16 5.63
C GLU A 196 -9.63 11.64 5.87
N GLN A 197 -10.63 12.40 6.31
CA GLN A 197 -10.46 13.81 6.69
C GLN A 197 -9.50 13.95 7.88
N LEU A 198 -9.62 13.11 8.90
CA LEU A 198 -8.71 13.09 10.05
C LEU A 198 -7.28 12.78 9.61
N PHE A 199 -7.10 11.82 8.69
CA PHE A 199 -5.80 11.51 8.11
C PHE A 199 -5.22 12.71 7.34
N VAL A 200 -6.00 13.36 6.47
CA VAL A 200 -5.60 14.54 5.69
C VAL A 200 -5.16 15.67 6.62
N GLU A 201 -5.96 15.98 7.65
CA GLU A 201 -5.63 17.04 8.61
C GLU A 201 -4.39 16.69 9.45
N SER A 202 -4.15 15.41 9.77
CA SER A 202 -2.93 14.97 10.45
C SER A 202 -1.68 15.22 9.58
N ILE A 203 -1.75 14.92 8.28
CA ILE A 203 -0.67 15.22 7.33
C ILE A 203 -0.44 16.75 7.23
N ARG A 204 -1.48 17.52 7.05
CA ARG A 204 -1.38 18.99 6.97
C ARG A 204 -0.77 19.60 8.23
N ALA A 205 -1.21 19.16 9.40
CA ALA A 205 -0.67 19.60 10.68
C ALA A 205 0.82 19.23 10.83
N PHE A 206 1.22 18.04 10.39
CA PHE A 206 2.63 17.64 10.37
C PHE A 206 3.47 18.55 9.46
N LEU A 207 3.05 18.77 8.20
CA LEU A 207 3.78 19.60 7.25
C LEU A 207 3.87 21.06 7.71
N ALA A 208 2.78 21.63 8.21
CA ALA A 208 2.76 22.96 8.81
C ALA A 208 3.69 23.07 10.02
N GLY A 209 3.73 22.04 10.87
CA GLY A 209 4.64 21.96 12.02
C GLY A 209 6.11 21.92 11.61
N VAL A 210 6.45 21.24 10.50
CA VAL A 210 7.83 21.25 9.96
C VAL A 210 8.23 22.67 9.53
N LEU A 211 7.35 23.39 8.81
CA LEU A 211 7.62 24.76 8.38
C LEU A 211 7.78 25.71 9.58
N ALA A 212 6.88 25.67 10.54
CA ALA A 212 6.96 26.52 11.74
C ALA A 212 8.24 26.23 12.58
N ASN A 213 8.63 24.97 12.71
CA ASN A 213 9.84 24.60 13.46
C ASN A 213 11.16 25.08 12.80
N GLN A 214 11.22 25.15 11.48
CA GLN A 214 12.43 25.67 10.82
C GLN A 214 12.57 27.18 10.98
N GLU A 215 11.49 27.94 10.96
CA GLU A 215 11.49 29.38 11.25
C GLU A 215 12.01 29.66 12.66
N ALA A 216 11.55 28.89 13.65
CA ALA A 216 12.01 29.00 15.04
C ALA A 216 13.50 28.67 15.27
N ARG A 217 14.13 27.90 14.38
CA ARG A 217 15.57 27.52 14.46
C ARG A 217 16.46 28.43 13.66
N GLY A 218 15.92 29.24 12.74
CA GLY A 218 16.67 30.14 11.87
C GLY A 218 16.76 31.60 12.38
N GLY A 219 16.01 31.93 13.44
CA GLY A 219 16.05 33.20 14.13
C GLY A 219 16.85 33.07 15.43
#